data_fcf82621c038e8fef01e175a14a89830
#
_entry.id   fcf82621c038e8fef01e175a14a89830
#
_cell.length_a   1.000
_cell.length_b   1.000
_cell.length_c   1.000
_cell.angle_alpha   90.00
_cell.angle_beta   90.00
_cell.angle_gamma   90.00
#
_symmetry.space_group_name_H-M   'P 1'
#
loop_
_entity.id
_entity.type
_entity.pdbx_description
1 polymer ?
#
loop_
_entity_poly.entity_id
_entity_poly.type
_entity_poly.pdbx_seq_one_letter_code
_entity_poly.pdbx_strand_id
1 'polypeptide(L)' 'MDSQLKLTALPPEKVVEILARSGFRDMTMQKLERDISAGLPLNGDGTVNFFEYMAWMVKELNSDGNDSE' A
#
# COMPACT_ATOMS: atom_id res chain seq x y z
N MET A 1 17.53 6.90 -14.52
CA MET A 1 17.16 6.98 -14.40
C MET A 1 16.40 6.91 -14.07
N ASP A 2 15.95 6.54 -14.03
CA ASP A 2 15.27 6.57 -13.82
C ASP A 2 14.58 6.92 -13.07
N SER A 3 14.64 7.13 -12.52
CA SER A 3 13.87 7.87 -11.80
C SER A 3 12.52 8.00 -12.28
N GLN A 4 12.06 7.13 -12.93
CA GLN A 4 10.74 7.11 -13.41
C GLN A 4 9.74 6.71 -12.35
N LEU A 5 10.20 6.09 -11.29
CA LEU A 5 9.28 5.66 -10.25
C LEU A 5 8.97 6.81 -9.33
N LYS A 6 7.70 7.08 -9.17
CA LYS A 6 7.25 8.08 -8.23
C LYS A 6 6.53 7.41 -7.10
N LEU A 7 6.86 7.77 -5.89
CA LEU A 7 6.22 7.17 -4.73
C LEU A 7 4.72 7.45 -4.69
N THR A 8 4.28 8.47 -5.38
CA THR A 8 2.86 8.78 -5.42
C THR A 8 2.12 8.03 -6.51
N ALA A 9 2.84 7.31 -7.37
CA ALA A 9 2.21 6.58 -8.47
C ALA A 9 3.04 5.35 -8.82
N LEU A 10 3.05 4.39 -7.94
CA LEU A 10 3.81 3.17 -8.14
C LEU A 10 2.95 2.07 -8.74
N PRO A 11 3.48 1.29 -9.66
CA PRO A 11 2.77 0.09 -10.08
C PRO A 11 2.57 -0.83 -8.88
N PRO A 12 1.47 -1.55 -8.81
CA PRO A 12 1.20 -2.40 -7.65
C PRO A 12 2.33 -3.38 -7.35
N GLU A 13 2.88 -3.99 -8.38
CA GLU A 13 3.94 -4.96 -8.15
C GLU A 13 5.19 -4.31 -7.58
N LYS A 14 5.42 -3.04 -7.87
CA LYS A 14 6.56 -2.35 -7.33
C LYS A 14 6.34 -2.04 -5.85
N VAL A 15 5.11 -1.77 -5.46
CA VAL A 15 4.78 -1.58 -4.06
C VAL A 15 5.10 -2.84 -3.28
N VAL A 16 4.70 -3.98 -3.83
CA VAL A 16 4.97 -5.26 -3.19
C VAL A 16 6.47 -5.46 -3.03
N GLU A 17 7.22 -5.18 -4.08
CA GLU A 17 8.66 -5.37 -4.06
C GLU A 17 9.31 -4.49 -3.00
N ILE A 18 8.93 -3.22 -2.96
CA ILE A 18 9.52 -2.28 -2.01
C ILE A 18 9.22 -2.69 -0.58
N LEU A 19 7.98 -3.04 -0.31
CA LEU A 19 7.59 -3.41 1.04
C LEU A 19 8.24 -4.71 1.47
N ALA A 20 8.30 -5.68 0.57
CA ALA A 20 8.92 -6.94 0.91
C ALA A 20 10.39 -6.75 1.26
N ARG A 21 11.06 -5.86 0.55
CA ARG A 21 12.46 -5.59 0.83
C ARG A 21 12.66 -4.80 2.10
N SER A 22 11.63 -4.08 2.52
CA SER A 22 11.73 -3.26 3.71
C SER A 22 11.38 -4.02 4.98
N GLY A 23 11.16 -5.31 4.88
CA GLY A 23 10.89 -6.10 6.07
C GLY A 23 9.48 -6.60 6.20
N PHE A 24 8.61 -6.25 5.28
CA PHE A 24 7.23 -6.74 5.31
C PHE A 24 7.17 -8.05 4.54
N ARG A 25 7.66 -9.10 5.18
CA ARG A 25 7.82 -10.37 4.51
C ARG A 25 6.54 -10.99 4.01
N ASP A 26 5.43 -10.63 4.64
CA ASP A 26 4.16 -11.18 4.23
C ASP A 26 3.56 -10.43 3.05
N MET A 27 4.24 -9.42 2.56
CA MET A 27 3.70 -8.63 1.48
C MET A 27 3.80 -9.37 0.17
N THR A 28 2.67 -9.62 -0.46
CA THR A 28 2.60 -10.30 -1.75
C THR A 28 1.56 -9.60 -2.60
N MET A 29 1.55 -9.92 -3.89
CA MET A 29 0.51 -9.36 -4.76
C MET A 29 -0.87 -9.76 -4.28
N GLN A 30 -1.00 -10.96 -3.79
CA GLN A 30 -2.26 -11.44 -3.29
C GLN A 30 -2.74 -10.61 -2.11
N LYS A 31 -1.83 -10.28 -1.22
CA LYS A 31 -2.19 -9.45 -0.09
C LYS A 31 -2.56 -8.04 -0.54
N LEU A 32 -1.83 -7.50 -1.50
CA LEU A 32 -2.15 -6.19 -2.01
C LEU A 32 -3.52 -6.18 -2.66
N GLU A 33 -3.84 -7.22 -3.41
CA GLU A 33 -5.15 -7.31 -4.02
C GLU A 33 -6.27 -7.38 -3.00
N ARG A 34 -6.02 -8.05 -1.91
CA ARG A 34 -6.96 -8.10 -0.82
C ARG A 34 -7.16 -6.72 -0.22
N ASP A 35 -6.06 -5.99 -0.04
CA ASP A 35 -6.15 -4.65 0.51
C ASP A 35 -6.94 -3.73 -0.41
N ILE A 36 -6.72 -3.87 -1.71
CA ILE A 36 -7.48 -3.09 -2.68
C ILE A 36 -8.96 -3.40 -2.58
N SER A 37 -9.29 -4.67 -2.45
CA SER A 37 -10.68 -5.07 -2.31
C SER A 37 -11.28 -4.58 -1.01
N ALA A 38 -10.45 -4.38 -0.02
CA ALA A 38 -10.91 -3.91 1.28
C ALA A 38 -11.09 -2.40 1.35
N GLY A 39 -10.73 -1.70 0.29
CA GLY A 39 -10.96 -0.26 0.26
C GLY A 39 -9.73 0.59 0.11
N LEU A 40 -8.58 -0.01 -0.13
CA LEU A 40 -7.37 0.76 -0.34
C LEU A 40 -7.56 1.67 -1.54
N PRO A 41 -7.35 2.98 -1.39
CA PRO A 41 -7.53 3.89 -2.52
C PRO A 41 -6.44 3.73 -3.55
N LEU A 42 -6.81 3.84 -4.80
CA LEU A 42 -5.87 3.80 -5.90
C LEU A 42 -5.99 5.09 -6.70
N ASN A 43 -4.92 5.42 -7.40
CA ASN A 43 -4.98 6.53 -8.33
C ASN A 43 -5.87 6.15 -9.51
N GLY A 44 -6.28 7.13 -10.28
CA GLY A 44 -7.18 6.87 -11.38
C GLY A 44 -6.61 5.97 -12.46
N ASP A 45 -5.28 5.89 -12.55
CA ASP A 45 -4.65 5.04 -13.55
C ASP A 45 -4.28 3.67 -13.00
N GLY A 46 -4.72 3.35 -11.80
CA GLY A 46 -4.45 2.02 -11.24
C GLY A 46 -3.15 1.92 -10.47
N THR A 47 -2.39 2.99 -10.39
CA THR A 47 -1.17 2.96 -9.60
C THR A 47 -1.49 3.25 -8.14
N VAL A 48 -0.52 3.01 -7.27
CA VAL A 48 -0.69 3.16 -5.84
C VAL A 48 0.12 4.33 -5.34
N ASN A 49 -0.50 5.17 -4.52
CA ASN A 49 0.24 6.19 -3.82
C ASN A 49 0.80 5.56 -2.56
N PHE A 50 2.12 5.40 -2.54
CA PHE A 50 2.78 4.68 -1.45
C PHE A 50 2.47 5.32 -0.09
N PHE A 51 2.43 6.63 -0.04
CA PHE A 51 2.14 7.32 1.21
C PHE A 51 0.71 7.07 1.67
N GLU A 52 -0.21 7.04 0.73
CA GLU A 52 -1.60 6.74 1.07
C GLU A 52 -1.75 5.30 1.54
N TYR A 53 -1.00 4.40 0.93
CA TYR A 53 -1.05 3.01 1.34
C TYR A 53 -0.54 2.85 2.76
N MET A 54 0.57 3.52 3.07
CA MET A 54 1.11 3.44 4.43
C MET A 54 0.13 4.02 5.43
N ALA A 55 -0.49 5.14 5.10
CA ALA A 55 -1.48 5.74 5.98
C ALA A 55 -2.69 4.82 6.15
N TRP A 56 -3.11 4.20 5.05
CA TRP A 56 -4.24 3.28 5.10
C TRP A 56 -3.92 2.08 6.00
N MET A 57 -2.71 1.56 5.88
CA MET A 57 -2.28 0.44 6.71
C MET A 57 -2.30 0.80 8.19
N VAL A 58 -1.76 1.96 8.52
CA VAL A 58 -1.73 2.40 9.89
C VAL A 58 -3.15 2.58 10.42
N LYS A 59 -4.02 3.13 9.60
CA LYS A 59 -5.40 3.32 9.97
C LYS A 59 -6.09 1.98 10.24
N GLU A 60 -5.82 1.00 9.39
CA GLU A 60 -6.42 -0.31 9.59
C GLU A 60 -5.93 -0.97 10.86
N LEU A 61 -4.66 -0.81 11.15
CA LEU A 61 -4.12 -1.36 12.38
C LEU A 61 -4.72 -0.71 13.60
N ASN A 62 -5.01 0.57 13.51
CA ASN A 62 -5.53 1.28 14.64
C ASN A 62 -7.03 1.21 14.78
N SER A 63 -7.71 0.86 13.73
CA SER A 63 -9.14 0.83 13.79
C SER A 63 -9.68 -0.30 14.63
N ASP A 64 -8.79 -1.21 15.02
CA ASP A 64 -9.13 -2.29 15.73
C ASP A 64 -9.39 -1.97 17.08
N GLY A 65 -9.93 -1.30 17.51
CA GLY A 65 -10.09 -1.09 18.78
C GLY A 65 -9.86 0.10 19.27
N ASN A 66 -9.61 0.92 18.72
CA ASN A 66 -9.29 1.93 19.36
C ASN A 66 -10.06 2.97 19.11
N ASP A 67 -10.71 2.97 18.84
CA ASP A 67 -11.35 3.85 18.65
C ASP A 67 -11.72 4.63 19.53
N SER A 68 -11.65 4.66 20.16
CA SER A 68 -11.98 5.35 21.02
C SER A 68 -11.73 6.52 21.10
N GLU A 69 -11.57 6.77 20.89
CA GLU A 69 -11.38 7.70 21.12
C GLU A 69 -11.54 8.06 21.08
#